data_f8799daba64caf19aaf38304c390ab9f
#
_entry.id   f8799daba64caf19aaf38304c390ab9f
#
_cell.length_a   1.000
_cell.length_b   1.000
_cell.length_c   1.000
_cell.angle_alpha   90.00
_cell.angle_beta   90.00
_cell.angle_gamma   90.00
#
_symmetry.space_group_name_H-M   'P 1'
#
loop_
_entity.id
_entity.type
_entity.pdbx_description
1 polymer ?
#
loop_
_entity_poly.entity_id
_entity_poly.type
_entity_poly.pdbx_seq_one_letter_code
_entity_poly.pdbx_strand_id
1 'polypeptide(L)'
;MSVIKTEHLTHTYSQGTSHEQAAVSDVNLEIEAGEMIGVIGHTGSGKSTLIQHMNGLIRPTSGKIYFHDEDITADGYKKKELRSKVGIVFQYPEYQLFEIDVLTDVAFGPKNLGLSQEESRKRAIDALQLVGIKEEQYTLSPFELSGGQKRRVAIAGVLAMQPEVLILDEPAAGLDPGSRKEILDTIVHLYRETGMTVILSSHSMEDMAEYAERLLVMNQGELVMDGLPHEIFGRYKELEKMGL
;
A
#
# COMPACT_ATOMS: atom_id res chain seq x y z
N MET A 1 -15.82 -9.63 -6.99
CA MET A 1 -16.36 -9.53 -5.63
C MET A 1 -15.55 -8.46 -4.92
N SER A 2 -16.22 -7.41 -4.44
CA SER A 2 -15.54 -6.26 -3.84
C SER A 2 -14.75 -6.67 -2.60
N VAL A 3 -13.48 -6.30 -2.55
CA VAL A 3 -12.60 -6.55 -1.40
C VAL A 3 -12.53 -5.35 -0.48
N ILE A 4 -12.55 -4.14 -1.04
CA ILE A 4 -12.62 -2.89 -0.29
C ILE A 4 -13.69 -2.00 -0.93
N LYS A 5 -14.56 -1.41 -0.11
CA LYS A 5 -15.55 -0.44 -0.55
C LYS A 5 -15.59 0.75 0.42
N THR A 6 -15.73 1.95 -0.13
CA THR A 6 -15.96 3.17 0.67
C THR A 6 -17.27 3.81 0.27
N GLU A 7 -18.02 4.30 1.26
CA GLU A 7 -19.29 5.02 1.07
C GLU A 7 -19.21 6.36 1.79
N HIS A 8 -19.29 7.45 1.00
CA HIS A 8 -19.24 8.83 1.49
C HIS A 8 -18.08 9.10 2.44
N LEU A 9 -16.91 8.47 2.16
CA LEU A 9 -15.74 8.55 3.01
C LEU A 9 -15.22 9.97 3.09
N THR A 10 -15.21 10.53 4.30
CA THR A 10 -14.70 11.87 4.57
C THR A 10 -13.78 11.85 5.78
N HIS A 11 -12.65 12.55 5.66
CA HIS A 11 -11.71 12.73 6.77
C HIS A 11 -11.18 14.15 6.83
N THR A 12 -11.31 14.76 8.01
CA THR A 12 -10.82 16.10 8.32
C THR A 12 -9.85 16.01 9.50
N TYR A 13 -8.60 16.41 9.29
CA TYR A 13 -7.60 16.53 10.35
C TYR A 13 -7.87 17.75 11.22
N SER A 14 -7.58 17.65 12.51
CA SER A 14 -7.67 18.76 13.47
C SER A 14 -9.04 19.45 13.50
N GLN A 15 -10.12 18.67 13.35
CA GLN A 15 -11.49 19.16 13.29
C GLN A 15 -11.81 20.09 14.48
N GLY A 16 -12.46 21.22 14.18
CA GLY A 16 -12.85 22.24 15.19
C GLY A 16 -11.70 23.12 15.67
N THR A 17 -10.55 23.07 15.04
CA THR A 17 -9.41 23.96 15.34
C THR A 17 -9.11 24.91 14.19
N SER A 18 -8.21 25.91 14.43
CA SER A 18 -7.73 26.82 13.38
C SER A 18 -6.87 26.12 12.30
N HIS A 19 -6.50 24.87 12.52
CA HIS A 19 -5.70 24.04 11.59
C HIS A 19 -6.53 22.92 10.96
N GLU A 20 -7.85 23.10 10.91
CA GLU A 20 -8.76 22.15 10.27
C GLU A 20 -8.43 22.02 8.77
N GLN A 21 -8.23 20.77 8.32
CA GLN A 21 -7.91 20.47 6.93
C GLN A 21 -8.68 19.21 6.48
N ALA A 22 -9.56 19.39 5.49
CA ALA A 22 -10.19 18.28 4.80
C ALA A 22 -9.13 17.57 3.94
N ALA A 23 -8.91 16.29 4.19
CA ALA A 23 -7.93 15.47 3.48
C ALA A 23 -8.57 14.45 2.54
N VAL A 24 -9.78 14.00 2.85
CA VAL A 24 -10.62 13.14 2.00
C VAL A 24 -12.06 13.65 2.12
N SER A 25 -12.75 13.79 1.00
CA SER A 25 -14.09 14.38 0.92
C SER A 25 -14.98 13.54 0.02
N ASP A 26 -16.01 12.94 0.60
CA ASP A 26 -17.09 12.20 -0.06
C ASP A 26 -16.61 11.13 -1.07
N VAL A 27 -15.55 10.39 -0.75
CA VAL A 27 -15.00 9.37 -1.64
C VAL A 27 -15.85 8.12 -1.59
N ASN A 28 -16.39 7.76 -2.77
CA ASN A 28 -17.11 6.53 -3.04
C ASN A 28 -16.25 5.69 -3.99
N LEU A 29 -15.80 4.52 -3.55
CA LEU A 29 -14.86 3.68 -4.27
C LEU A 29 -15.19 2.21 -4.02
N GLU A 30 -15.04 1.39 -5.04
CA GLU A 30 -15.16 -0.06 -4.96
C GLU A 30 -13.95 -0.71 -5.65
N ILE A 31 -13.27 -1.60 -4.92
CA ILE A 31 -12.08 -2.32 -5.37
C ILE A 31 -12.40 -3.80 -5.40
N GLU A 32 -12.23 -4.43 -6.56
CA GLU A 32 -12.41 -5.85 -6.73
C GLU A 32 -11.16 -6.63 -6.31
N ALA A 33 -11.37 -7.90 -5.91
CA ALA A 33 -10.25 -8.77 -5.59
C ALA A 33 -9.42 -9.06 -6.86
N GLY A 34 -8.09 -9.02 -6.72
CA GLY A 34 -7.15 -9.30 -7.80
C GLY A 34 -6.92 -8.14 -8.78
N GLU A 35 -7.30 -6.91 -8.44
CA GLU A 35 -6.96 -5.72 -9.23
C GLU A 35 -5.56 -5.18 -8.89
N MET A 36 -4.87 -4.62 -9.90
CA MET A 36 -3.67 -3.80 -9.72
C MET A 36 -3.98 -2.33 -9.99
N ILE A 37 -4.10 -1.54 -8.91
CA ILE A 37 -4.60 -0.18 -8.93
C ILE A 37 -3.48 0.81 -8.65
N GLY A 38 -3.35 1.82 -9.51
CA GLY A 38 -2.53 3.00 -9.27
C GLY A 38 -3.34 4.14 -8.66
N VAL A 39 -2.81 4.81 -7.64
CA VAL A 39 -3.38 6.02 -7.06
C VAL A 39 -2.47 7.19 -7.34
N ILE A 40 -2.94 8.15 -8.13
CA ILE A 40 -2.19 9.35 -8.53
C ILE A 40 -2.82 10.62 -8.00
N GLY A 41 -2.04 11.68 -7.93
CA GLY A 41 -2.45 12.99 -7.45
C GLY A 41 -1.24 13.78 -6.92
N HIS A 42 -1.32 15.08 -6.87
CA HIS A 42 -0.24 15.92 -6.32
C HIS A 42 -0.04 15.69 -4.82
N THR A 43 1.05 16.22 -4.27
CA THR A 43 1.30 16.20 -2.81
C THR A 43 0.16 16.91 -2.07
N GLY A 44 -0.39 16.26 -1.04
CA GLY A 44 -1.53 16.79 -0.29
C GLY A 44 -2.90 16.57 -0.95
N SER A 45 -3.00 15.82 -2.05
CA SER A 45 -4.30 15.49 -2.68
C SER A 45 -5.16 14.51 -1.90
N GLY A 46 -4.64 13.88 -0.82
CA GLY A 46 -5.37 12.94 0.01
C GLY A 46 -5.04 11.46 -0.20
N LYS A 47 -4.12 11.09 -1.11
CA LYS A 47 -3.74 9.70 -1.42
C LYS A 47 -3.39 8.87 -0.19
N SER A 48 -2.37 9.30 0.57
CA SER A 48 -1.91 8.55 1.75
C SER A 48 -2.99 8.48 2.83
N THR A 49 -3.82 9.52 2.97
CA THR A 49 -4.97 9.51 3.87
C THR A 49 -5.99 8.46 3.45
N LEU A 50 -6.38 8.42 2.16
CA LEU A 50 -7.29 7.41 1.61
C LEU A 50 -6.75 5.98 1.85
N ILE A 51 -5.49 5.74 1.53
CA ILE A 51 -4.79 4.46 1.72
C ILE A 51 -4.82 4.01 3.20
N GLN A 52 -4.53 4.92 4.14
CA GLN A 52 -4.52 4.61 5.57
C GLN A 52 -5.91 4.28 6.13
N HIS A 53 -6.97 4.79 5.51
CA HIS A 53 -8.34 4.40 5.84
C HIS A 53 -8.63 2.95 5.45
N MET A 54 -8.16 2.50 4.27
CA MET A 54 -8.39 1.13 3.78
C MET A 54 -7.79 0.06 4.69
N ASN A 55 -6.69 0.37 5.38
CA ASN A 55 -6.05 -0.52 6.37
C ASN A 55 -6.61 -0.32 7.81
N GLY A 56 -7.55 0.60 8.01
CA GLY A 56 -8.09 0.96 9.32
C GLY A 56 -7.08 1.60 10.26
N LEU A 57 -6.00 2.18 9.75
CA LEU A 57 -4.99 2.89 10.54
C LEU A 57 -5.57 4.18 11.13
N ILE A 58 -6.33 4.92 10.33
CA ILE A 58 -7.10 6.09 10.76
C ILE A 58 -8.59 5.81 10.64
N ARG A 59 -9.38 6.47 11.50
CA ARG A 59 -10.84 6.39 11.47
C ARG A 59 -11.39 7.58 10.69
N PRO A 60 -12.36 7.40 9.79
CA PRO A 60 -12.97 8.51 9.07
C PRO A 60 -13.75 9.44 10.01
N THR A 61 -13.88 10.70 9.61
CA THR A 61 -14.73 11.68 10.29
C THR A 61 -16.22 11.36 10.03
N SER A 62 -16.54 10.92 8.81
CA SER A 62 -17.85 10.42 8.42
C SER A 62 -17.74 9.45 7.24
N GLY A 63 -18.84 8.78 6.91
CA GLY A 63 -18.87 7.73 5.91
C GLY A 63 -18.46 6.37 6.47
N LYS A 64 -18.37 5.39 5.59
CA LYS A 64 -18.09 3.99 5.93
C LYS A 64 -17.04 3.37 5.03
N ILE A 65 -16.38 2.37 5.57
CA ILE A 65 -15.42 1.54 4.84
C ILE A 65 -15.78 0.09 5.11
N TYR A 66 -15.80 -0.70 4.05
CA TYR A 66 -16.08 -2.13 4.13
C TYR A 66 -14.89 -2.93 3.62
N PHE A 67 -14.64 -4.04 4.29
CA PHE A 67 -13.73 -5.10 3.85
C PHE A 67 -14.53 -6.39 3.77
N HIS A 68 -14.65 -7.00 2.59
CA HIS A 68 -15.54 -8.16 2.32
C HIS A 68 -16.96 -7.95 2.89
N ASP A 69 -17.58 -6.81 2.57
CA ASP A 69 -18.92 -6.41 3.02
C ASP A 69 -19.07 -6.15 4.55
N GLU A 70 -18.00 -6.33 5.33
CA GLU A 70 -17.99 -6.00 6.77
C GLU A 70 -17.60 -4.54 7.01
N ASP A 71 -18.41 -3.78 7.75
CA ASP A 71 -18.12 -2.39 8.11
C ASP A 71 -16.97 -2.31 9.12
N ILE A 72 -15.77 -1.95 8.64
CA ILE A 72 -14.55 -1.81 9.46
C ILE A 72 -14.54 -0.55 10.34
N THR A 73 -15.49 0.35 10.13
CA THR A 73 -15.67 1.58 10.94
C THR A 73 -16.56 1.37 12.15
N ALA A 74 -17.27 0.24 12.21
CA ALA A 74 -18.15 -0.12 13.31
C ALA A 74 -17.40 -0.24 14.65
N ASP A 75 -18.09 0.09 15.74
CA ASP A 75 -17.51 -0.05 17.07
C ASP A 75 -17.29 -1.54 17.39
N GLY A 76 -16.10 -1.84 17.91
CA GLY A 76 -15.71 -3.22 18.27
C GLY A 76 -15.14 -4.05 17.13
N TYR A 77 -15.01 -3.50 15.91
CA TYR A 77 -14.38 -4.21 14.81
C TYR A 77 -12.91 -4.58 15.11
N LYS A 78 -12.52 -5.81 14.78
CA LYS A 78 -11.20 -6.38 15.09
C LYS A 78 -10.11 -5.88 14.13
N LYS A 79 -9.61 -4.68 14.35
CA LYS A 79 -8.59 -4.04 13.49
C LYS A 79 -7.29 -4.86 13.34
N LYS A 80 -6.94 -5.72 14.30
CA LYS A 80 -5.76 -6.59 14.18
C LYS A 80 -5.93 -7.60 13.06
N GLU A 81 -7.13 -8.15 12.91
CA GLU A 81 -7.46 -9.10 11.85
C GLU A 81 -7.45 -8.42 10.48
N LEU A 82 -8.08 -7.24 10.37
CA LEU A 82 -8.01 -6.42 9.15
C LEU A 82 -6.56 -6.17 8.71
N ARG A 83 -5.69 -5.72 9.63
CA ARG A 83 -4.30 -5.37 9.31
C ARG A 83 -3.43 -6.57 8.93
N SER A 84 -3.85 -7.79 9.25
CA SER A 84 -3.21 -8.99 8.73
C SER A 84 -3.64 -9.31 7.29
N LYS A 85 -4.83 -8.86 6.88
CA LYS A 85 -5.41 -9.07 5.56
C LYS A 85 -5.15 -7.92 4.58
N VAL A 86 -5.08 -6.70 5.08
CA VAL A 86 -4.77 -5.50 4.32
C VAL A 86 -3.42 -4.98 4.80
N GLY A 87 -2.34 -5.45 4.16
CA GLY A 87 -0.98 -5.03 4.45
C GLY A 87 -0.69 -3.65 3.87
N ILE A 88 0.06 -2.83 4.60
CA ILE A 88 0.52 -1.51 4.13
C ILE A 88 2.03 -1.38 4.26
N VAL A 89 2.66 -0.93 3.18
CA VAL A 89 4.07 -0.54 3.11
C VAL A 89 4.11 0.97 2.95
N PHE A 90 4.64 1.68 3.94
CA PHE A 90 4.72 3.15 3.92
C PHE A 90 5.89 3.64 3.07
N GLN A 91 5.89 4.93 2.77
CA GLN A 91 7.00 5.61 2.14
C GLN A 91 8.29 5.45 2.97
N TYR A 92 9.42 5.15 2.32
CA TYR A 92 10.70 4.84 2.96
C TYR A 92 10.62 3.67 3.95
N PRO A 93 10.12 2.50 3.54
CA PRO A 93 9.84 1.39 4.45
C PRO A 93 11.11 0.80 5.06
N GLU A 94 12.29 1.07 4.47
CA GLU A 94 13.60 0.68 4.98
C GLU A 94 13.94 1.25 6.37
N TYR A 95 13.29 2.34 6.78
CA TYR A 95 13.44 2.90 8.13
C TYR A 95 12.67 2.13 9.21
N GLN A 96 11.83 1.17 8.80
CA GLN A 96 11.06 0.34 9.72
C GLN A 96 11.79 -0.95 10.12
N LEU A 97 12.95 -1.24 9.51
CA LEU A 97 13.77 -2.39 9.85
C LEU A 97 14.55 -2.14 11.15
N PHE A 98 14.44 -3.06 12.11
CA PHE A 98 14.98 -2.84 13.46
C PHE A 98 15.59 -4.08 14.11
N GLU A 99 15.39 -5.28 13.57
CA GLU A 99 15.88 -6.54 14.12
C GLU A 99 17.37 -6.76 13.80
N ILE A 100 17.97 -7.73 14.48
CA ILE A 100 19.39 -8.05 14.37
C ILE A 100 19.77 -8.63 13.01
N ASP A 101 18.87 -9.36 12.39
CA ASP A 101 19.04 -9.97 11.06
C ASP A 101 17.75 -9.88 10.24
N VAL A 102 17.93 -10.00 8.92
CA VAL A 102 16.86 -9.92 7.91
C VAL A 102 15.75 -10.91 8.16
N LEU A 103 16.08 -12.16 8.45
CA LEU A 103 15.09 -13.22 8.62
C LEU A 103 14.23 -13.00 9.87
N THR A 104 14.84 -12.54 10.95
CA THR A 104 14.15 -12.22 12.20
C THR A 104 13.22 -11.04 12.03
N ASP A 105 13.64 -10.01 11.26
CA ASP A 105 12.84 -8.83 10.96
C ASP A 105 11.58 -9.21 10.17
N VAL A 106 11.73 -9.99 9.10
CA VAL A 106 10.60 -10.45 8.27
C VAL A 106 9.68 -11.41 9.06
N ALA A 107 10.21 -12.23 9.96
CA ALA A 107 9.42 -13.13 10.80
C ALA A 107 8.62 -12.41 11.91
N PHE A 108 8.89 -11.14 12.17
CA PHE A 108 8.26 -10.38 13.26
C PHE A 108 6.73 -10.27 13.09
N GLY A 109 6.25 -9.95 11.88
CA GLY A 109 4.83 -9.86 11.58
C GLY A 109 4.07 -11.15 11.89
N PRO A 110 4.44 -12.30 11.30
CA PRO A 110 3.84 -13.61 11.59
C PRO A 110 3.86 -13.99 13.08
N LYS A 111 4.97 -13.72 13.81
CA LYS A 111 5.04 -13.93 15.26
C LYS A 111 3.98 -13.11 16.02
N ASN A 112 3.78 -11.86 15.64
CA ASN A 112 2.78 -10.98 16.26
C ASN A 112 1.34 -11.41 15.96
N LEU A 113 1.13 -12.15 14.88
CA LEU A 113 -0.16 -12.81 14.60
C LEU A 113 -0.40 -14.02 15.49
N GLY A 114 0.62 -14.51 16.20
CA GLY A 114 0.54 -15.65 17.12
C GLY A 114 0.91 -16.99 16.48
N LEU A 115 1.59 -16.97 15.33
CA LEU A 115 2.10 -18.18 14.69
C LEU A 115 3.29 -18.76 15.45
N SER A 116 3.50 -20.08 15.31
CA SER A 116 4.67 -20.72 15.87
C SER A 116 5.97 -20.16 15.28
N GLN A 117 7.10 -20.37 15.99
CA GLN A 117 8.40 -19.93 15.50
C GLN A 117 8.76 -20.58 14.15
N GLU A 118 8.43 -21.86 13.99
CA GLU A 118 8.67 -22.61 12.76
C GLU A 118 7.86 -22.05 11.59
N GLU A 119 6.56 -21.85 11.77
CA GLU A 119 5.68 -21.29 10.74
C GLU A 119 6.06 -19.84 10.40
N SER A 120 6.38 -19.03 11.40
CA SER A 120 6.82 -17.64 11.18
C SER A 120 8.12 -17.59 10.37
N ARG A 121 9.08 -18.47 10.69
CA ARG A 121 10.33 -18.58 9.94
C ARG A 121 10.09 -19.02 8.50
N LYS A 122 9.22 -20.03 8.29
CA LYS A 122 8.87 -20.51 6.95
C LYS A 122 8.27 -19.39 6.11
N ARG A 123 7.26 -18.69 6.61
CA ARG A 123 6.62 -17.57 5.89
C ARG A 123 7.59 -16.45 5.59
N ALA A 124 8.52 -16.17 6.49
CA ALA A 124 9.57 -15.17 6.27
C ALA A 124 10.51 -15.59 5.11
N ILE A 125 10.92 -16.85 5.06
CA ILE A 125 11.75 -17.38 3.96
C ILE A 125 11.00 -17.30 2.64
N ASP A 126 9.74 -17.75 2.60
CA ASP A 126 8.91 -17.73 1.40
C ASP A 126 8.77 -16.27 0.88
N ALA A 127 8.52 -15.32 1.78
CA ALA A 127 8.40 -13.89 1.44
C ALA A 127 9.72 -13.29 0.94
N LEU A 128 10.85 -13.63 1.57
CA LEU A 128 12.17 -13.16 1.13
C LEU A 128 12.55 -13.69 -0.26
N GLN A 129 12.21 -14.94 -0.55
CA GLN A 129 12.40 -15.52 -1.89
C GLN A 129 11.55 -14.81 -2.94
N LEU A 130 10.28 -14.51 -2.64
CA LEU A 130 9.38 -13.80 -3.55
C LEU A 130 9.91 -12.39 -3.93
N VAL A 131 10.57 -11.69 -3.00
CA VAL A 131 11.18 -10.38 -3.28
C VAL A 131 12.62 -10.45 -3.78
N GLY A 132 13.14 -11.65 -4.06
CA GLY A 132 14.47 -11.86 -4.64
C GLY A 132 15.62 -11.56 -3.67
N ILE A 133 15.45 -11.75 -2.37
CA ILE A 133 16.53 -11.71 -1.37
C ILE A 133 17.17 -13.09 -1.28
N LYS A 134 18.50 -13.17 -1.44
CA LYS A 134 19.24 -14.43 -1.44
C LYS A 134 19.41 -14.98 -0.03
N GLU A 135 19.49 -16.30 0.10
CA GLU A 135 19.62 -17.01 1.39
C GLU A 135 20.85 -16.54 2.20
N GLU A 136 21.95 -16.24 1.53
CA GLU A 136 23.17 -15.70 2.15
C GLU A 136 22.97 -14.36 2.88
N GLN A 137 21.90 -13.63 2.55
CA GLN A 137 21.55 -12.34 3.14
C GLN A 137 20.64 -12.44 4.36
N TYR A 138 20.05 -13.62 4.63
CA TYR A 138 19.05 -13.79 5.69
C TYR A 138 19.62 -13.56 7.09
N THR A 139 20.91 -13.85 7.28
CA THR A 139 21.62 -13.67 8.56
C THR A 139 22.38 -12.35 8.67
N LEU A 140 22.37 -11.55 7.59
CA LEU A 140 22.99 -10.22 7.63
C LEU A 140 22.09 -9.25 8.43
N SER A 141 22.73 -8.24 9.03
CA SER A 141 21.99 -7.11 9.59
C SER A 141 21.29 -6.36 8.44
N PRO A 142 20.01 -5.92 8.62
CA PRO A 142 19.37 -5.07 7.63
C PRO A 142 20.20 -3.83 7.24
N PHE A 143 21.04 -3.34 8.15
CA PHE A 143 21.89 -2.17 7.90
C PHE A 143 23.05 -2.42 6.92
N GLU A 144 23.42 -3.67 6.70
CA GLU A 144 24.47 -4.08 5.73
C GLU A 144 23.94 -4.16 4.29
N LEU A 145 22.62 -4.10 4.09
CA LEU A 145 22.00 -4.18 2.79
C LEU A 145 22.00 -2.84 2.04
N SER A 146 21.97 -2.89 0.70
CA SER A 146 21.71 -1.70 -0.13
C SER A 146 20.29 -1.14 0.11
N GLY A 147 20.03 0.13 -0.25
CA GLY A 147 18.73 0.75 -0.09
C GLY A 147 17.60 -0.03 -0.77
N GLY A 148 17.81 -0.50 -2.01
CA GLY A 148 16.84 -1.33 -2.72
C GLY A 148 16.60 -2.69 -2.05
N GLN A 149 17.65 -3.32 -1.51
CA GLN A 149 17.51 -4.57 -0.75
C GLN A 149 16.74 -4.36 0.55
N LYS A 150 17.05 -3.31 1.32
CA LYS A 150 16.29 -2.95 2.53
C LYS A 150 14.81 -2.78 2.23
N ARG A 151 14.48 -2.10 1.14
CA ARG A 151 13.11 -1.88 0.71
C ARG A 151 12.40 -3.17 0.37
N ARG A 152 13.05 -4.10 -0.35
CA ARG A 152 12.51 -5.44 -0.61
C ARG A 152 12.30 -6.24 0.67
N VAL A 153 13.22 -6.16 1.63
CA VAL A 153 13.07 -6.80 2.95
C VAL A 153 11.86 -6.24 3.71
N ALA A 154 11.66 -4.92 3.70
CA ALA A 154 10.50 -4.31 4.34
C ALA A 154 9.16 -4.74 3.68
N ILE A 155 9.13 -4.86 2.34
CA ILE A 155 7.98 -5.43 1.61
C ILE A 155 7.77 -6.89 2.02
N ALA A 156 8.84 -7.69 2.11
CA ALA A 156 8.75 -9.09 2.57
C ALA A 156 8.16 -9.21 3.98
N GLY A 157 8.49 -8.28 4.89
CA GLY A 157 7.92 -8.24 6.23
C GLY A 157 6.39 -8.12 6.26
N VAL A 158 5.82 -7.40 5.31
CA VAL A 158 4.37 -7.31 5.12
C VAL A 158 3.82 -8.56 4.43
N LEU A 159 4.50 -9.05 3.39
CA LEU A 159 4.09 -10.26 2.64
C LEU A 159 4.09 -11.52 3.49
N ALA A 160 4.99 -11.63 4.47
CA ALA A 160 5.06 -12.77 5.38
C ALA A 160 3.77 -12.95 6.21
N MET A 161 2.97 -11.92 6.37
CA MET A 161 1.64 -11.99 6.98
C MET A 161 0.59 -12.59 6.04
N GLN A 162 0.90 -12.78 4.75
CA GLN A 162 0.02 -13.29 3.68
C GLN A 162 -1.25 -12.45 3.53
N PRO A 163 -1.11 -11.14 3.24
CA PRO A 163 -2.26 -10.26 3.05
C PRO A 163 -3.04 -10.62 1.77
N GLU A 164 -4.34 -10.31 1.78
CA GLU A 164 -5.20 -10.37 0.58
C GLU A 164 -5.08 -9.10 -0.27
N VAL A 165 -4.78 -7.98 0.39
CA VAL A 165 -4.54 -6.67 -0.24
C VAL A 165 -3.19 -6.14 0.22
N LEU A 166 -2.33 -5.80 -0.74
CA LEU A 166 -1.05 -5.13 -0.49
C LEU A 166 -1.13 -3.68 -0.95
N ILE A 167 -1.01 -2.77 0.00
CA ILE A 167 -0.97 -1.34 -0.26
C ILE A 167 0.49 -0.86 -0.16
N LEU A 168 0.96 -0.12 -1.17
CA LEU A 168 2.31 0.44 -1.21
C LEU A 168 2.22 1.96 -1.44
N ASP A 169 2.59 2.72 -0.42
CA ASP A 169 2.60 4.19 -0.49
C ASP A 169 3.97 4.66 -0.96
N GLU A 170 4.06 5.06 -2.24
CA GLU A 170 5.28 5.54 -2.90
C GLU A 170 6.50 4.62 -2.73
N PRO A 171 6.40 3.31 -3.04
CA PRO A 171 7.45 2.34 -2.73
C PRO A 171 8.76 2.58 -3.49
N ALA A 172 8.75 3.34 -4.56
CA ALA A 172 9.93 3.66 -5.37
C ALA A 172 10.49 5.08 -5.13
N ALA A 173 9.92 5.84 -4.17
CA ALA A 173 10.35 7.20 -3.88
C ALA A 173 11.82 7.26 -3.43
N GLY A 174 12.58 8.20 -3.99
CA GLY A 174 13.99 8.44 -3.62
C GLY A 174 14.99 7.40 -4.11
N LEU A 175 14.57 6.41 -4.90
CA LEU A 175 15.47 5.44 -5.54
C LEU A 175 16.02 5.98 -6.87
N ASP A 176 17.22 5.51 -7.22
CA ASP A 176 17.75 5.68 -8.58
C ASP A 176 16.89 4.92 -9.61
N PRO A 177 16.97 5.27 -10.92
CA PRO A 177 16.12 4.66 -11.94
C PRO A 177 16.22 3.14 -12.03
N GLY A 178 17.39 2.55 -11.80
CA GLY A 178 17.59 1.10 -11.83
C GLY A 178 16.88 0.41 -10.67
N SER A 179 17.15 0.86 -9.44
CA SER A 179 16.50 0.34 -8.23
C SER A 179 14.99 0.57 -8.21
N ARG A 180 14.52 1.70 -8.78
CA ARG A 180 13.10 1.99 -8.95
C ARG A 180 12.42 0.93 -9.83
N LYS A 181 13.01 0.66 -11.01
CA LYS A 181 12.49 -0.36 -11.92
C LYS A 181 12.45 -1.73 -11.24
N GLU A 182 13.53 -2.13 -10.57
CA GLU A 182 13.60 -3.41 -9.85
C GLU A 182 12.46 -3.57 -8.81
N ILE A 183 12.14 -2.53 -8.05
CA ILE A 183 11.06 -2.57 -7.06
C ILE A 183 9.70 -2.71 -7.74
N LEU A 184 9.43 -1.94 -8.80
CA LEU A 184 8.16 -1.99 -9.52
C LEU A 184 7.99 -3.34 -10.23
N ASP A 185 9.02 -3.85 -10.88
CA ASP A 185 9.01 -5.20 -11.49
C ASP A 185 8.78 -6.29 -10.43
N THR A 186 9.37 -6.15 -9.23
CA THR A 186 9.12 -7.06 -8.10
C THR A 186 7.64 -7.02 -7.68
N ILE A 187 7.03 -5.85 -7.58
CA ILE A 187 5.61 -5.69 -7.21
C ILE A 187 4.71 -6.35 -8.27
N VAL A 188 4.98 -6.16 -9.57
CA VAL A 188 4.24 -6.81 -10.66
C VAL A 188 4.40 -8.32 -10.61
N HIS A 189 5.61 -8.81 -10.35
CA HIS A 189 5.86 -10.24 -10.18
C HIS A 189 5.04 -10.80 -9.03
N LEU A 190 5.05 -10.16 -7.87
CA LEU A 190 4.23 -10.52 -6.71
C LEU A 190 2.74 -10.58 -7.06
N TYR A 191 2.23 -9.53 -7.70
CA TYR A 191 0.84 -9.48 -8.16
C TYR A 191 0.46 -10.70 -9.02
N ARG A 192 1.29 -11.03 -10.00
CA ARG A 192 1.04 -12.14 -10.94
C ARG A 192 1.14 -13.51 -10.30
N GLU A 193 2.11 -13.71 -9.40
CA GLU A 193 2.34 -15.00 -8.74
C GLU A 193 1.29 -15.30 -7.68
N THR A 194 0.79 -14.28 -6.98
CA THR A 194 -0.09 -14.49 -5.82
C THR A 194 -1.56 -14.23 -6.11
N GLY A 195 -1.88 -13.46 -7.16
CA GLY A 195 -3.23 -13.00 -7.45
C GLY A 195 -3.82 -12.06 -6.40
N MET A 196 -2.98 -11.51 -5.48
CA MET A 196 -3.44 -10.55 -4.47
C MET A 196 -3.87 -9.23 -5.11
N THR A 197 -4.72 -8.48 -4.44
CA THR A 197 -5.04 -7.11 -4.84
C THR A 197 -3.86 -6.20 -4.47
N VAL A 198 -3.42 -5.35 -5.40
CA VAL A 198 -2.33 -4.40 -5.18
C VAL A 198 -2.82 -2.97 -5.38
N ILE A 199 -2.55 -2.10 -4.41
CA ILE A 199 -2.83 -0.67 -4.49
C ILE A 199 -1.49 0.06 -4.38
N LEU A 200 -1.10 0.77 -5.43
CA LEU A 200 0.18 1.44 -5.56
C LEU A 200 -0.01 2.93 -5.69
N SER A 201 0.48 3.75 -4.75
CA SER A 201 0.55 5.19 -4.95
C SER A 201 1.88 5.61 -5.60
N SER A 202 1.83 6.59 -6.48
CA SER A 202 3.03 7.20 -7.06
C SER A 202 2.75 8.62 -7.54
N HIS A 203 3.82 9.42 -7.60
CA HIS A 203 3.84 10.72 -8.30
C HIS A 203 4.27 10.60 -9.76
N SER A 204 4.76 9.42 -10.19
CA SER A 204 5.21 9.19 -11.57
C SER A 204 4.08 8.71 -12.43
N MET A 205 3.70 9.54 -13.39
CA MET A 205 2.71 9.19 -14.40
C MET A 205 3.22 8.06 -15.32
N GLU A 206 4.53 8.05 -15.61
CA GLU A 206 5.17 7.02 -16.43
C GLU A 206 5.05 5.64 -15.78
N ASP A 207 5.37 5.53 -14.48
CA ASP A 207 5.21 4.26 -13.75
C ASP A 207 3.75 3.81 -13.75
N MET A 208 2.84 4.72 -13.51
CA MET A 208 1.42 4.37 -13.43
C MET A 208 0.85 3.97 -14.80
N ALA A 209 1.37 4.56 -15.89
CA ALA A 209 0.99 4.14 -17.24
C ALA A 209 1.53 2.74 -17.60
N GLU A 210 2.70 2.37 -17.08
CA GLU A 210 3.35 1.08 -17.36
C GLU A 210 2.83 -0.05 -16.48
N TYR A 211 2.57 0.23 -15.19
CA TYR A 211 2.37 -0.83 -14.19
C TYR A 211 0.93 -0.98 -13.69
N ALA A 212 0.09 0.06 -13.74
CA ALA A 212 -1.28 -0.03 -13.24
C ALA A 212 -2.27 -0.53 -14.31
N GLU A 213 -3.26 -1.34 -13.88
CA GLU A 213 -4.37 -1.78 -14.72
C GLU A 213 -5.59 -0.84 -14.61
N ARG A 214 -5.74 -0.17 -13.47
CA ARG A 214 -6.77 0.84 -13.17
C ARG A 214 -6.13 2.01 -12.44
N LEU A 215 -6.56 3.22 -12.72
CA LEU A 215 -6.07 4.44 -12.07
C LEU A 215 -7.17 5.16 -11.32
N LEU A 216 -6.84 5.58 -10.11
CA LEU A 216 -7.60 6.48 -9.27
C LEU A 216 -6.89 7.82 -9.21
N VAL A 217 -7.55 8.90 -9.59
CA VAL A 217 -6.98 10.26 -9.55
C VAL A 217 -7.57 11.02 -8.39
N MET A 218 -6.71 11.35 -7.42
CA MET A 218 -7.08 12.16 -6.25
C MET A 218 -6.68 13.63 -6.47
N ASN A 219 -7.63 14.53 -6.26
CA ASN A 219 -7.39 15.96 -6.29
C ASN A 219 -8.15 16.66 -5.16
N GLN A 220 -7.45 17.44 -4.32
CA GLN A 220 -8.05 18.20 -3.20
C GLN A 220 -8.96 17.38 -2.28
N GLY A 221 -8.60 16.12 -2.03
CA GLY A 221 -9.37 15.20 -1.18
C GLY A 221 -10.47 14.43 -1.88
N GLU A 222 -10.77 14.71 -3.14
CA GLU A 222 -11.81 14.05 -3.93
C GLU A 222 -11.23 13.03 -4.91
N LEU A 223 -11.96 11.96 -5.17
CA LEU A 223 -11.70 11.02 -6.26
C LEU A 223 -12.34 11.60 -7.53
N VAL A 224 -11.51 12.21 -8.40
CA VAL A 224 -11.99 12.96 -9.56
C VAL A 224 -12.02 12.14 -10.86
N MET A 225 -11.22 11.07 -10.95
CA MET A 225 -11.24 10.13 -12.07
C MET A 225 -10.98 8.72 -11.57
N ASP A 226 -11.60 7.75 -12.22
CA ASP A 226 -11.46 6.31 -11.98
C ASP A 226 -11.65 5.60 -13.34
N GLY A 227 -10.65 4.85 -13.78
CA GLY A 227 -10.71 4.17 -15.08
C GLY A 227 -9.40 3.58 -15.55
N LEU A 228 -9.35 3.18 -16.81
CA LEU A 228 -8.16 2.60 -17.41
C LEU A 228 -7.06 3.66 -17.64
N PRO A 229 -5.77 3.31 -17.50
CA PRO A 229 -4.68 4.26 -17.68
C PRO A 229 -4.75 5.05 -18.99
N HIS A 230 -5.02 4.39 -20.11
CA HIS A 230 -5.07 5.05 -21.43
C HIS A 230 -6.24 6.04 -21.55
N GLU A 231 -7.37 5.80 -20.88
CA GLU A 231 -8.51 6.72 -20.86
C GLU A 231 -8.19 7.96 -20.02
N ILE A 232 -7.59 7.76 -18.84
CA ILE A 232 -7.23 8.84 -17.92
C ILE A 232 -6.13 9.72 -18.52
N PHE A 233 -5.05 9.12 -19.04
CA PHE A 233 -3.98 9.89 -19.71
C PHE A 233 -4.42 10.53 -21.03
N GLY A 234 -5.45 10.00 -21.70
CA GLY A 234 -6.10 10.67 -22.83
C GLY A 234 -6.73 12.02 -22.45
N ARG A 235 -7.08 12.22 -21.17
CA ARG A 235 -7.62 13.47 -20.61
C ARG A 235 -6.52 14.41 -20.09
N TYR A 236 -5.34 14.42 -20.71
CA TYR A 236 -4.14 15.16 -20.25
C TYR A 236 -4.40 16.64 -19.94
N LYS A 237 -5.29 17.34 -20.65
CA LYS A 237 -5.65 18.74 -20.37
C LYS A 237 -6.34 18.94 -19.02
N GLU A 238 -7.04 17.93 -18.54
CA GLU A 238 -7.69 17.96 -17.23
C GLU A 238 -6.66 17.65 -16.15
N LEU A 239 -5.78 16.67 -16.39
CA LEU A 239 -4.67 16.35 -15.48
C LEU A 239 -3.73 17.55 -15.31
N GLU A 240 -3.35 18.23 -16.40
CA GLU A 240 -2.52 19.44 -16.36
C GLU A 240 -3.13 20.55 -15.50
N LYS A 241 -4.45 20.76 -15.54
CA LYS A 241 -5.14 21.73 -14.67
C LYS A 241 -5.09 21.37 -13.19
N MET A 242 -4.89 20.10 -12.87
CA MET A 242 -4.74 19.58 -11.50
C MET A 242 -3.27 19.53 -11.05
N GLY A 243 -2.32 19.93 -11.92
CA GLY A 243 -0.89 19.89 -11.64
C GLY A 243 -0.26 18.50 -11.78
N LEU A 244 -0.85 17.63 -12.60
CA LEU A 244 -0.43 16.26 -12.94
C LEU A 244 0.04 16.16 -14.37
#